data_16c533101c4b17a2cd136b4b0f034e6c
#
_entry.id   16c533101c4b17a2cd136b4b0f034e6c
#
_cell.length_a   1.000
_cell.length_b   1.000
_cell.length_c   1.000
_cell.angle_alpha   90.00
_cell.angle_beta   90.00
_cell.angle_gamma   90.00
#
_symmetry.space_group_name_H-M   'P 1'
#
loop_
_entity.id
_entity.type
_entity.pdbx_description
1 polymer ?
#
loop_
_entity_poly.entity_id
_entity_poly.type
_entity_poly.pdbx_seq_one_letter_code
_entity_poly.pdbx_strand_id
1 'polypeptide(L)'
;QSASRESTIQVTGTVAQKRPPKVPEGEPTPPSEYEINVIQADILSSAETPLPVGITDDVNVGLDIRLDNRHLDLRRAHVNAIFQLRSRVLQYGRDYLIGEGFQEINSPKIIASASEGGTNLFPMMYFDTPAFLSQSPQLYKQLAVLGGLERVFEIGPAFRAEKHDTYRHLNEFISFDIEGAWMNDEDVMGVQERMIHHIWSQVVANDQHLIDIVNEYRVSQDQQPVTVEIPELPFPRIPYCDAIEIVQKGGGEIEWGDDIESHHCDLIAAESPGFHFLPRWPMSMKPFYIFH
;
A
#
# COMPACT_ATOMS: atom_id res chain seq x y z
N GLN A 1 40.13 14.45 12.79
CA GLN A 1 38.77 14.95 12.56
C GLN A 1 37.79 13.95 13.19
N SER A 2 36.85 14.41 13.98
CA SER A 2 35.76 13.56 14.50
C SER A 2 34.66 13.46 13.45
N ALA A 3 34.18 12.26 13.15
CA ALA A 3 33.00 12.06 12.30
C ALA A 3 31.77 12.63 13.02
N SER A 4 30.97 13.42 12.30
CA SER A 4 29.63 13.81 12.76
C SER A 4 28.64 12.66 12.59
N ARG A 5 27.50 12.72 13.28
CA ARG A 5 26.40 11.77 13.05
C ARG A 5 26.04 11.73 11.56
N GLU A 6 25.73 10.54 11.04
CA GLU A 6 25.38 10.28 9.65
C GLU A 6 26.48 10.52 8.61
N SER A 7 27.72 10.78 9.04
CA SER A 7 28.89 10.75 8.14
C SER A 7 29.14 9.34 7.63
N THR A 8 29.55 9.22 6.37
CA THR A 8 29.98 7.95 5.81
C THR A 8 31.44 7.69 6.14
N ILE A 9 31.71 6.56 6.78
CA ILE A 9 33.07 6.17 7.16
C ILE A 9 33.42 4.81 6.57
N GLN A 10 34.70 4.63 6.28
CA GLN A 10 35.28 3.32 5.99
C GLN A 10 36.10 2.88 7.19
N VAL A 11 35.87 1.64 7.65
CA VAL A 11 36.59 1.09 8.79
C VAL A 11 37.28 -0.19 8.38
N THR A 12 38.57 -0.30 8.74
CA THR A 12 39.35 -1.50 8.64
C THR A 12 39.65 -2.02 10.04
N GLY A 13 39.42 -3.29 10.31
CA GLY A 13 39.61 -3.88 11.63
C GLY A 13 39.49 -5.38 11.64
N THR A 14 39.59 -5.96 12.83
CA THR A 14 39.41 -7.40 13.08
C THR A 14 38.04 -7.63 13.71
N VAL A 15 37.32 -8.63 13.20
CA VAL A 15 36.05 -9.07 13.79
C VAL A 15 36.35 -9.83 15.08
N ALA A 16 35.75 -9.44 16.17
CA ALA A 16 35.83 -10.10 17.46
C ALA A 16 34.43 -10.42 17.98
N GLN A 17 34.29 -11.54 18.66
CA GLN A 17 33.03 -11.87 19.33
C GLN A 17 32.89 -11.02 20.61
N LYS A 18 31.79 -10.33 20.76
CA LYS A 18 31.48 -9.65 22.03
C LYS A 18 31.36 -10.65 23.17
N ARG A 19 31.77 -10.24 24.36
CA ARG A 19 31.47 -11.05 25.54
C ARG A 19 29.97 -11.14 25.72
N PRO A 20 29.41 -12.36 25.82
CA PRO A 20 27.98 -12.51 26.05
C PRO A 20 27.57 -11.77 27.33
N PRO A 21 26.41 -11.12 27.37
CA PRO A 21 25.89 -10.53 28.60
C PRO A 21 25.76 -11.64 29.67
N LYS A 22 25.90 -11.28 30.94
CA LYS A 22 25.60 -12.20 32.05
C LYS A 22 24.12 -12.49 32.06
N VAL A 23 23.74 -13.72 31.69
CA VAL A 23 22.35 -14.18 31.72
C VAL A 23 22.06 -14.79 33.07
N PRO A 24 20.91 -14.52 33.70
CA PRO A 24 20.48 -15.22 34.91
C PRO A 24 20.43 -16.72 34.71
N GLU A 25 20.65 -17.48 35.78
CA GLU A 25 20.68 -18.93 35.74
C GLU A 25 19.30 -19.49 35.32
N GLY A 26 19.23 -20.17 34.17
CA GLY A 26 18.01 -20.75 33.59
C GLY A 26 17.44 -19.99 32.37
N GLU A 27 18.00 -18.86 32.00
CA GLU A 27 17.60 -18.18 30.78
C GLU A 27 18.45 -18.58 29.57
N PRO A 28 17.88 -18.62 28.34
CA PRO A 28 18.64 -18.95 27.13
C PRO A 28 19.69 -17.87 26.85
N THR A 29 20.92 -18.31 26.56
CA THR A 29 21.99 -17.39 26.16
C THR A 29 21.63 -16.70 24.86
N PRO A 30 21.65 -15.36 24.78
CA PRO A 30 21.38 -14.65 23.53
C PRO A 30 22.41 -15.03 22.45
N PRO A 31 22.04 -14.87 21.16
CA PRO A 31 22.95 -15.15 20.06
C PRO A 31 24.22 -14.32 20.18
N SER A 32 25.34 -14.90 19.74
CA SER A 32 26.65 -14.23 19.79
C SER A 32 26.64 -12.96 18.94
N GLU A 33 26.94 -11.84 19.57
CA GLU A 33 27.18 -10.58 18.87
C GLU A 33 28.63 -10.44 18.49
N TYR A 34 28.88 -9.73 17.39
CA TYR A 34 30.23 -9.43 16.91
C TYR A 34 30.47 -7.93 16.92
N GLU A 35 31.72 -7.53 17.10
CA GLU A 35 32.21 -6.16 17.01
C GLU A 35 33.43 -6.09 16.11
N ILE A 36 33.74 -4.91 15.62
CA ILE A 36 34.95 -4.65 14.86
C ILE A 36 35.93 -3.89 15.75
N ASN A 37 37.05 -4.53 16.07
CA ASN A 37 38.19 -3.85 16.66
C ASN A 37 38.87 -3.02 15.58
N VAL A 38 38.61 -1.71 15.59
CA VAL A 38 39.02 -0.77 14.54
C VAL A 38 40.53 -0.57 14.58
N ILE A 39 41.19 -0.78 13.45
CA ILE A 39 42.61 -0.47 13.23
C ILE A 39 42.75 0.87 12.51
N GLN A 40 41.87 1.14 11.54
CA GLN A 40 41.86 2.37 10.75
C GLN A 40 40.42 2.79 10.49
N ALA A 41 40.15 4.08 10.52
CA ALA A 41 38.86 4.66 10.15
C ALA A 41 39.11 5.92 9.30
N ASP A 42 38.52 5.95 8.13
CA ASP A 42 38.60 7.05 7.16
C ASP A 42 37.20 7.65 6.97
N ILE A 43 37.09 8.97 7.02
CA ILE A 43 35.82 9.69 6.72
C ILE A 43 35.74 9.86 5.21
N LEU A 44 34.79 9.16 4.57
CA LEU A 44 34.54 9.24 3.13
C LEU A 44 33.71 10.48 2.78
N SER A 45 32.71 10.79 3.62
CA SER A 45 31.84 11.96 3.45
C SER A 45 31.37 12.43 4.82
N SER A 46 31.52 13.72 5.09
CA SER A 46 31.03 14.34 6.32
C SER A 46 29.58 14.78 6.14
N ALA A 47 28.73 14.47 7.12
CA ALA A 47 27.38 15.00 7.18
C ALA A 47 27.33 16.35 7.90
N GLU A 48 26.44 17.23 7.45
CA GLU A 48 26.10 18.45 8.17
C GLU A 48 25.31 18.12 9.44
N THR A 49 25.55 18.90 10.49
CA THR A 49 24.84 18.75 11.78
C THR A 49 24.44 20.12 12.33
N PRO A 50 23.27 20.24 12.98
CA PRO A 50 22.28 19.18 13.26
C PRO A 50 21.49 18.78 12.03
N LEU A 51 21.02 17.50 12.01
CA LEU A 51 20.10 17.04 10.97
C LEU A 51 18.67 17.53 11.23
N PRO A 52 17.90 17.89 10.20
CA PRO A 52 16.50 18.33 10.35
C PRO A 52 15.57 17.20 10.81
N VAL A 53 15.93 15.95 10.51
CA VAL A 53 15.20 14.74 10.95
C VAL A 53 16.19 13.79 11.62
N GLY A 54 15.93 13.43 12.85
CA GLY A 54 16.70 12.41 13.57
C GLY A 54 16.40 11.02 13.00
N ILE A 55 17.44 10.21 12.78
CA ILE A 55 17.28 8.86 12.22
C ILE A 55 17.08 7.81 13.30
N THR A 56 17.80 7.96 14.40
CA THR A 56 17.79 7.05 15.55
C THR A 56 17.13 7.64 16.79
N ASP A 57 16.76 8.92 16.74
CA ASP A 57 16.21 9.62 17.89
C ASP A 57 14.68 9.56 17.86
N ASP A 58 14.03 9.36 18.99
CA ASP A 58 12.58 9.34 19.17
C ASP A 58 11.94 10.74 19.11
N VAL A 59 12.64 11.73 18.58
CA VAL A 59 12.11 13.08 18.42
C VAL A 59 10.97 13.05 17.40
N ASN A 60 9.78 13.41 17.87
CA ASN A 60 8.61 13.53 17.02
C ASN A 60 8.76 14.76 16.12
N VAL A 61 8.94 14.52 14.83
CA VAL A 61 9.08 15.55 13.79
C VAL A 61 7.79 15.60 12.97
N GLY A 62 7.26 16.80 12.73
CA GLY A 62 6.05 17.00 11.94
C GLY A 62 6.15 16.39 10.53
N LEU A 63 5.00 16.03 9.97
CA LEU A 63 4.93 15.35 8.68
C LEU A 63 5.52 16.21 7.55
N ASP A 64 5.30 17.52 7.57
CA ASP A 64 5.83 18.50 6.63
C ASP A 64 7.37 18.46 6.57
N ILE A 65 8.04 18.54 7.72
CA ILE A 65 9.51 18.45 7.81
C ILE A 65 10.01 17.09 7.33
N ARG A 66 9.29 16.01 7.65
CA ARG A 66 9.63 14.65 7.20
C ARG A 66 9.49 14.50 5.68
N LEU A 67 8.50 15.13 5.08
CA LEU A 67 8.32 15.12 3.62
C LEU A 67 9.40 15.94 2.91
N ASP A 68 9.73 17.12 3.42
CA ASP A 68 10.80 17.96 2.88
C ASP A 68 12.19 17.30 2.99
N ASN A 69 12.36 16.43 4.00
CA ASN A 69 13.61 15.71 4.24
C ASN A 69 13.42 14.19 4.08
N ARG A 70 12.69 13.76 3.06
CA ARG A 70 12.28 12.37 2.86
C ARG A 70 13.43 11.39 2.80
N HIS A 71 14.58 11.80 2.27
CA HIS A 71 15.79 10.98 2.21
C HIS A 71 16.36 10.61 3.59
N LEU A 72 16.17 11.47 4.60
CA LEU A 72 16.52 11.16 5.99
C LEU A 72 15.42 10.34 6.67
N ASP A 73 14.16 10.70 6.45
CA ASP A 73 13.01 9.98 7.01
C ASP A 73 12.98 8.50 6.59
N LEU A 74 13.32 8.22 5.32
CA LEU A 74 13.43 6.84 4.80
C LEU A 74 14.55 6.01 5.46
N ARG A 75 15.49 6.62 6.17
CA ARG A 75 16.54 5.91 6.92
C ARG A 75 16.06 5.43 8.30
N ARG A 76 14.92 5.90 8.77
CA ARG A 76 14.28 5.40 9.99
C ARG A 76 13.76 3.99 9.73
N ALA A 77 14.08 3.05 10.60
CA ALA A 77 13.82 1.63 10.38
C ALA A 77 12.35 1.32 10.06
N HIS A 78 11.42 1.88 10.86
CA HIS A 78 9.97 1.66 10.67
C HIS A 78 9.45 2.31 9.38
N VAL A 79 9.95 3.48 8.97
CA VAL A 79 9.56 4.12 7.70
C VAL A 79 10.08 3.30 6.52
N ASN A 80 11.34 2.87 6.58
CA ASN A 80 11.95 2.02 5.56
C ASN A 80 11.19 0.70 5.41
N ALA A 81 10.82 0.05 6.53
CA ALA A 81 10.05 -1.19 6.54
C ALA A 81 8.69 -1.04 5.83
N ILE A 82 7.98 0.08 6.04
CA ILE A 82 6.70 0.37 5.35
C ILE A 82 6.90 0.43 3.83
N PHE A 83 7.95 1.09 3.34
CA PHE A 83 8.23 1.17 1.91
C PHE A 83 8.69 -0.16 1.32
N GLN A 84 9.41 -0.99 2.08
CA GLN A 84 9.73 -2.34 1.67
C GLN A 84 8.47 -3.20 1.57
N LEU A 85 7.59 -3.19 2.59
CA LEU A 85 6.30 -3.89 2.56
C LEU A 85 5.45 -3.47 1.35
N ARG A 86 5.37 -2.15 1.08
CA ARG A 86 4.68 -1.64 -0.12
C ARG A 86 5.24 -2.26 -1.39
N SER A 87 6.56 -2.33 -1.53
CA SER A 87 7.21 -2.95 -2.68
C SER A 87 6.89 -4.44 -2.80
N ARG A 88 6.88 -5.18 -1.67
CA ARG A 88 6.52 -6.60 -1.63
C ARG A 88 5.06 -6.84 -2.02
N VAL A 89 4.14 -6.05 -1.51
CA VAL A 89 2.71 -6.12 -1.87
C VAL A 89 2.52 -5.99 -3.39
N LEU A 90 3.18 -5.00 -4.02
CA LEU A 90 3.12 -4.82 -5.46
C LEU A 90 3.71 -6.02 -6.22
N GLN A 91 4.82 -6.56 -5.74
CA GLN A 91 5.46 -7.74 -6.34
C GLN A 91 4.54 -8.98 -6.22
N TYR A 92 4.04 -9.29 -5.04
CA TYR A 92 3.20 -10.47 -4.82
C TYR A 92 1.89 -10.41 -5.60
N GLY A 93 1.29 -9.23 -5.71
CA GLY A 93 0.11 -9.03 -6.55
C GLY A 93 0.40 -9.27 -8.04
N ARG A 94 1.54 -8.77 -8.52
CA ARG A 94 2.00 -9.01 -9.91
C ARG A 94 2.25 -10.49 -10.17
N ASP A 95 2.99 -11.15 -9.27
CA ASP A 95 3.34 -12.56 -9.42
C ASP A 95 2.09 -13.44 -9.44
N TYR A 96 1.10 -13.12 -8.58
CA TYR A 96 -0.19 -13.80 -8.58
C TYR A 96 -0.93 -13.64 -9.91
N LEU A 97 -1.08 -12.41 -10.41
CA LEU A 97 -1.80 -12.15 -11.66
C LEU A 97 -1.13 -12.80 -12.86
N ILE A 98 0.20 -12.78 -12.94
CA ILE A 98 0.95 -13.50 -13.97
C ILE A 98 0.69 -15.03 -13.86
N GLY A 99 0.68 -15.56 -12.63
CA GLY A 99 0.37 -16.97 -12.37
C GLY A 99 -1.04 -17.39 -12.80
N GLU A 100 -2.01 -16.48 -12.73
CA GLU A 100 -3.40 -16.65 -13.20
C GLU A 100 -3.56 -16.43 -14.73
N GLY A 101 -2.46 -16.18 -15.44
CA GLY A 101 -2.45 -16.01 -16.89
C GLY A 101 -2.80 -14.60 -17.38
N PHE A 102 -2.77 -13.61 -16.52
CA PHE A 102 -2.92 -12.21 -16.91
C PHE A 102 -1.61 -11.66 -17.48
N GLN A 103 -1.70 -10.84 -18.52
CA GLN A 103 -0.58 -10.14 -19.14
C GLN A 103 -0.52 -8.69 -18.65
N GLU A 104 0.66 -8.24 -18.22
CA GLU A 104 0.85 -6.86 -17.78
C GLU A 104 0.86 -5.93 -19.00
N ILE A 105 0.07 -4.86 -18.95
CA ILE A 105 0.04 -3.79 -19.94
C ILE A 105 0.41 -2.46 -19.28
N ASN A 106 0.79 -1.50 -20.11
CA ASN A 106 1.07 -0.13 -19.65
C ASN A 106 0.31 0.85 -20.56
N SER A 107 -0.71 1.49 -20.00
CA SER A 107 -1.53 2.47 -20.70
C SER A 107 -0.92 3.88 -20.64
N PRO A 108 -1.18 4.76 -21.62
CA PRO A 108 -0.81 6.16 -21.57
C PRO A 108 -1.39 6.87 -20.34
N LYS A 109 -0.59 7.72 -19.69
CA LYS A 109 -1.03 8.53 -18.54
C LYS A 109 -1.37 9.97 -18.89
N ILE A 110 -1.07 10.39 -20.11
CA ILE A 110 -1.55 11.64 -20.72
C ILE A 110 -2.59 11.27 -21.77
N ILE A 111 -3.82 11.72 -21.58
CA ILE A 111 -4.97 11.32 -22.38
C ILE A 111 -5.71 12.54 -22.94
N ALA A 112 -6.38 12.37 -24.08
CA ALA A 112 -7.11 13.46 -24.74
C ALA A 112 -8.53 13.67 -24.19
N SER A 113 -9.09 12.66 -23.50
CA SER A 113 -10.47 12.70 -22.97
C SER A 113 -10.57 11.89 -21.70
N ALA A 114 -11.62 12.10 -20.91
CA ALA A 114 -11.89 11.31 -19.71
C ALA A 114 -11.99 9.82 -20.04
N SER A 115 -11.36 8.99 -19.22
CA SER A 115 -11.45 7.52 -19.28
C SER A 115 -12.62 6.96 -18.46
N GLU A 116 -13.12 7.76 -17.52
CA GLU A 116 -14.27 7.45 -16.67
C GLU A 116 -15.27 8.62 -16.70
N GLY A 117 -16.54 8.34 -16.43
CA GLY A 117 -17.55 9.39 -16.29
C GLY A 117 -17.31 10.19 -15.02
N GLY A 118 -17.08 11.48 -15.16
CA GLY A 118 -16.92 12.37 -14.01
C GLY A 118 -15.99 13.53 -14.28
N THR A 119 -16.07 14.54 -13.40
CA THR A 119 -15.43 15.83 -13.56
C THR A 119 -14.05 15.93 -12.89
N ASN A 120 -13.56 14.86 -12.29
CA ASN A 120 -12.37 14.89 -11.43
C ASN A 120 -11.08 14.63 -12.23
N LEU A 121 -10.84 15.44 -13.27
CA LEU A 121 -9.66 15.38 -14.12
C LEU A 121 -8.64 16.46 -13.75
N PHE A 122 -7.37 16.11 -13.78
CA PHE A 122 -6.29 17.10 -13.80
C PHE A 122 -6.05 17.56 -15.24
N PRO A 123 -6.42 18.80 -15.62
CA PRO A 123 -6.13 19.34 -16.95
C PRO A 123 -4.65 19.71 -17.05
N MET A 124 -4.10 19.51 -18.25
CA MET A 124 -2.74 19.94 -18.59
C MET A 124 -2.66 20.39 -20.04
N MET A 125 -1.58 21.07 -20.40
CA MET A 125 -1.27 21.38 -21.80
C MET A 125 -0.26 20.35 -22.32
N TYR A 126 -0.62 19.70 -23.41
CA TYR A 126 0.28 18.84 -24.18
C TYR A 126 0.67 19.61 -25.45
N PHE A 127 1.80 20.30 -25.40
CA PHE A 127 2.18 21.34 -26.35
C PHE A 127 1.05 22.39 -26.44
N ASP A 128 0.42 22.57 -27.59
CA ASP A 128 -0.67 23.51 -27.82
C ASP A 128 -2.08 22.91 -27.68
N THR A 129 -2.17 21.66 -27.25
CA THR A 129 -3.43 20.93 -27.17
C THR A 129 -3.79 20.62 -25.70
N PRO A 130 -5.03 20.85 -25.27
CA PRO A 130 -5.48 20.40 -23.95
C PRO A 130 -5.41 18.86 -23.81
N ALA A 131 -4.93 18.41 -22.67
CA ALA A 131 -4.87 17.01 -22.29
C ALA A 131 -5.19 16.85 -20.81
N PHE A 132 -5.24 15.61 -20.33
CA PHE A 132 -5.57 15.28 -18.95
C PHE A 132 -4.67 14.17 -18.44
N LEU A 133 -4.47 14.12 -17.13
CA LEU A 133 -3.90 12.95 -16.48
C LEU A 133 -4.95 11.83 -16.38
N SER A 134 -4.51 10.60 -16.62
CA SER A 134 -5.39 9.43 -16.67
C SER A 134 -5.95 9.08 -15.29
N GLN A 135 -7.28 8.94 -15.18
CA GLN A 135 -7.97 8.52 -13.96
C GLN A 135 -7.86 7.00 -13.72
N SER A 136 -7.77 6.22 -14.79
CA SER A 136 -7.64 4.77 -14.81
C SER A 136 -7.26 4.28 -16.21
N PRO A 137 -6.81 3.01 -16.38
CA PRO A 137 -6.58 2.40 -17.68
C PRO A 137 -7.86 1.87 -18.35
N GLN A 138 -9.07 2.21 -17.87
CA GLN A 138 -10.32 1.53 -18.21
C GLN A 138 -10.52 1.26 -19.71
N LEU A 139 -10.42 2.30 -20.55
CA LEU A 139 -10.62 2.12 -21.98
C LEU A 139 -9.49 1.32 -22.64
N TYR A 140 -8.25 1.49 -22.17
CA TYR A 140 -7.09 0.79 -22.73
C TYR A 140 -7.08 -0.70 -22.40
N LYS A 141 -7.45 -1.09 -21.18
CA LYS A 141 -7.54 -2.50 -20.81
C LYS A 141 -8.68 -3.21 -21.56
N GLN A 142 -9.84 -2.54 -21.78
CA GLN A 142 -10.90 -3.05 -22.64
C GLN A 142 -10.44 -3.21 -24.10
N LEU A 143 -9.74 -2.23 -24.65
CA LEU A 143 -9.16 -2.31 -26.00
C LEU A 143 -8.15 -3.46 -26.12
N ALA A 144 -7.34 -3.70 -25.11
CA ALA A 144 -6.39 -4.81 -25.09
C ALA A 144 -7.10 -6.16 -25.12
N VAL A 145 -8.17 -6.33 -24.32
CA VAL A 145 -8.99 -7.54 -24.33
C VAL A 145 -9.68 -7.74 -25.67
N LEU A 146 -10.29 -6.68 -26.24
CA LEU A 146 -10.88 -6.73 -27.59
C LEU A 146 -9.85 -7.02 -28.68
N GLY A 147 -8.60 -6.63 -28.45
CA GLY A 147 -7.45 -6.92 -29.33
C GLY A 147 -6.91 -8.35 -29.21
N GLY A 148 -7.50 -9.20 -28.38
CA GLY A 148 -7.15 -10.60 -28.23
C GLY A 148 -6.21 -10.94 -27.06
N LEU A 149 -5.90 -9.98 -26.18
CA LEU A 149 -5.18 -10.25 -24.93
C LEU A 149 -6.19 -10.64 -23.85
N GLU A 150 -6.78 -11.79 -23.91
CA GLU A 150 -7.95 -12.23 -23.14
C GLU A 150 -7.95 -11.88 -21.65
N ARG A 151 -6.78 -11.75 -21.02
CA ARG A 151 -6.60 -11.36 -19.61
C ARG A 151 -5.45 -10.38 -19.49
N VAL A 152 -5.75 -9.18 -19.02
CA VAL A 152 -4.73 -8.13 -18.83
C VAL A 152 -4.82 -7.50 -17.46
N PHE A 153 -3.69 -6.98 -16.99
CA PHE A 153 -3.63 -6.16 -15.80
C PHE A 153 -2.65 -4.99 -15.97
N GLU A 154 -2.86 -3.96 -15.19
CA GLU A 154 -1.91 -2.86 -15.03
C GLU A 154 -1.72 -2.55 -13.54
N ILE A 155 -0.47 -2.43 -13.11
CA ILE A 155 -0.11 -1.86 -11.82
C ILE A 155 0.57 -0.53 -12.11
N GLY A 156 -0.16 0.57 -11.99
CA GLY A 156 0.32 1.87 -12.43
C GLY A 156 -0.36 3.06 -11.76
N PRO A 157 0.18 4.27 -12.00
CA PRO A 157 -0.38 5.48 -11.42
C PRO A 157 -1.75 5.82 -12.03
N ALA A 158 -2.65 6.26 -11.15
CA ALA A 158 -3.93 6.85 -11.49
C ALA A 158 -4.05 8.22 -10.80
N PHE A 159 -4.75 9.15 -11.45
CA PHE A 159 -4.84 10.55 -11.02
C PHE A 159 -6.31 10.96 -10.93
N ARG A 160 -6.74 11.39 -9.75
CA ARG A 160 -8.12 11.86 -9.53
C ARG A 160 -8.10 13.21 -8.84
N ALA A 161 -8.63 14.24 -9.49
CA ALA A 161 -8.67 15.62 -8.97
C ALA A 161 -9.77 15.80 -7.92
N GLU A 162 -9.84 14.88 -6.96
CA GLU A 162 -10.81 14.94 -5.88
C GLU A 162 -10.46 16.04 -4.87
N LYS A 163 -11.45 16.83 -4.46
CA LYS A 163 -11.28 17.95 -3.54
C LYS A 163 -11.37 17.54 -2.06
N HIS A 164 -11.39 16.24 -1.80
CA HIS A 164 -11.47 15.71 -0.45
C HIS A 164 -10.07 15.55 0.15
N ASP A 165 -9.83 16.15 1.30
CA ASP A 165 -8.61 16.00 2.09
C ASP A 165 -8.88 14.99 3.22
N THR A 166 -8.81 13.70 2.89
CA THR A 166 -8.98 12.61 3.85
C THR A 166 -7.86 11.58 3.68
N TYR A 167 -7.61 10.78 4.71
CA TYR A 167 -6.61 9.72 4.65
C TYR A 167 -6.93 8.61 3.63
N ARG A 168 -8.16 8.56 3.09
CA ARG A 168 -8.61 7.59 2.08
C ARG A 168 -8.56 8.14 0.65
N HIS A 169 -8.40 9.45 0.46
CA HIS A 169 -8.42 10.08 -0.86
C HIS A 169 -7.05 10.64 -1.20
N LEU A 170 -6.42 10.07 -2.21
CA LEU A 170 -5.19 10.56 -2.79
C LEU A 170 -5.44 11.00 -4.22
N ASN A 171 -4.84 12.14 -4.59
CA ASN A 171 -4.92 12.64 -5.96
C ASN A 171 -4.04 11.86 -6.94
N GLU A 172 -3.03 11.17 -6.44
CA GLU A 172 -2.17 10.26 -7.19
C GLU A 172 -1.95 8.99 -6.35
N PHE A 173 -2.22 7.82 -6.94
CA PHE A 173 -2.06 6.52 -6.29
C PHE A 173 -1.69 5.45 -7.30
N ILE A 174 -1.16 4.33 -6.82
CA ILE A 174 -0.92 3.14 -7.64
C ILE A 174 -2.16 2.26 -7.57
N SER A 175 -2.76 2.02 -8.73
CA SER A 175 -3.92 1.14 -8.91
C SER A 175 -3.49 -0.26 -9.33
N PHE A 176 -4.25 -1.26 -8.87
CA PHE A 176 -4.27 -2.61 -9.44
C PHE A 176 -5.54 -2.72 -10.30
N ASP A 177 -5.37 -2.74 -11.60
CA ASP A 177 -6.45 -2.83 -12.56
C ASP A 177 -6.37 -4.15 -13.32
N ILE A 178 -7.47 -4.89 -13.38
CA ILE A 178 -7.60 -6.12 -14.18
C ILE A 178 -8.72 -5.99 -15.20
N GLU A 179 -8.62 -6.73 -16.28
CA GLU A 179 -9.69 -6.93 -17.27
C GLU A 179 -9.60 -8.33 -17.84
N GLY A 180 -10.72 -9.03 -17.94
CA GLY A 180 -10.74 -10.40 -18.45
C GLY A 180 -11.90 -10.66 -19.38
N ALA A 181 -11.62 -11.24 -20.56
CA ALA A 181 -12.66 -11.78 -21.43
C ALA A 181 -13.33 -12.98 -20.77
N TRP A 182 -14.61 -13.18 -21.07
CA TRP A 182 -15.40 -14.34 -20.64
C TRP A 182 -15.54 -14.48 -19.12
N MET A 183 -15.32 -13.40 -18.37
CA MET A 183 -15.45 -13.35 -16.92
C MET A 183 -16.69 -12.55 -16.54
N ASN A 184 -17.43 -13.06 -15.56
CA ASN A 184 -18.51 -12.34 -14.90
C ASN A 184 -18.02 -11.70 -13.58
N ASP A 185 -18.92 -11.05 -12.86
CA ASP A 185 -18.62 -10.38 -11.59
C ASP A 185 -18.11 -11.36 -10.51
N GLU A 186 -18.66 -12.55 -10.40
CA GLU A 186 -18.18 -13.58 -9.47
C GLU A 186 -16.77 -14.07 -9.83
N ASP A 187 -16.44 -14.21 -11.12
CA ASP A 187 -15.10 -14.57 -11.56
C ASP A 187 -14.08 -13.49 -11.17
N VAL A 188 -14.44 -12.21 -11.36
CA VAL A 188 -13.57 -11.07 -11.01
C VAL A 188 -13.40 -10.97 -9.48
N MET A 189 -14.47 -11.08 -8.70
CA MET A 189 -14.39 -11.14 -7.24
C MET A 189 -13.52 -12.32 -6.80
N GLY A 190 -13.66 -13.48 -7.44
CA GLY A 190 -12.83 -14.65 -7.15
C GLY A 190 -11.33 -14.44 -7.42
N VAL A 191 -10.96 -13.73 -8.49
CA VAL A 191 -9.56 -13.33 -8.74
C VAL A 191 -9.08 -12.38 -7.64
N GLN A 192 -9.87 -11.38 -7.31
CA GLN A 192 -9.50 -10.36 -6.31
C GLN A 192 -9.31 -10.96 -4.91
N GLU A 193 -10.23 -11.77 -4.44
CA GLU A 193 -10.12 -12.38 -3.09
C GLU A 193 -8.91 -13.32 -2.99
N ARG A 194 -8.65 -14.15 -4.02
CA ARG A 194 -7.47 -15.02 -4.03
C ARG A 194 -6.18 -14.22 -4.14
N MET A 195 -6.15 -13.11 -4.88
CA MET A 195 -5.00 -12.21 -4.95
C MET A 195 -4.69 -11.61 -3.57
N ILE A 196 -5.70 -11.08 -2.88
CA ILE A 196 -5.53 -10.54 -1.53
C ILE A 196 -5.04 -11.62 -0.56
N HIS A 197 -5.67 -12.78 -0.55
CA HIS A 197 -5.23 -13.93 0.26
C HIS A 197 -3.77 -14.31 -0.03
N HIS A 198 -3.38 -14.37 -1.31
CA HIS A 198 -2.01 -14.67 -1.71
C HIS A 198 -1.03 -13.61 -1.19
N ILE A 199 -1.32 -12.32 -1.39
CA ILE A 199 -0.45 -11.23 -0.92
C ILE A 199 -0.25 -11.34 0.60
N TRP A 200 -1.32 -11.50 1.38
CA TRP A 200 -1.25 -11.62 2.83
C TRP A 200 -0.45 -12.86 3.26
N SER A 201 -0.68 -14.00 2.61
CA SER A 201 0.07 -15.22 2.87
C SER A 201 1.57 -15.05 2.62
N GLN A 202 1.94 -14.39 1.53
CA GLN A 202 3.35 -14.13 1.20
C GLN A 202 4.00 -13.15 2.19
N VAL A 203 3.30 -12.10 2.59
CA VAL A 203 3.78 -11.13 3.58
C VAL A 203 4.04 -11.82 4.93
N VAL A 204 3.09 -12.62 5.41
CA VAL A 204 3.26 -13.35 6.68
C VAL A 204 4.41 -14.36 6.60
N ALA A 205 4.53 -15.07 5.48
CA ALA A 205 5.54 -16.11 5.32
C ALA A 205 6.97 -15.56 5.15
N ASN A 206 7.14 -14.42 4.48
CA ASN A 206 8.47 -13.97 4.04
C ASN A 206 8.90 -12.62 4.63
N ASP A 207 7.96 -11.77 5.04
CA ASP A 207 8.23 -10.38 5.40
C ASP A 207 7.76 -10.01 6.83
N GLN A 208 7.45 -11.01 7.68
CA GLN A 208 7.03 -10.79 9.07
C GLN A 208 8.00 -9.89 9.83
N HIS A 209 9.31 -10.01 9.58
CA HIS A 209 10.34 -9.18 10.19
C HIS A 209 10.15 -7.67 9.92
N LEU A 210 9.56 -7.28 8.78
CA LEU A 210 9.25 -5.88 8.48
C LEU A 210 8.07 -5.39 9.31
N ILE A 211 7.09 -6.25 9.55
CA ILE A 211 5.95 -5.95 10.43
C ILE A 211 6.44 -5.80 11.87
N ASP A 212 7.36 -6.66 12.30
CA ASP A 212 7.94 -6.62 13.64
C ASP A 212 8.68 -5.28 13.88
N ILE A 213 9.46 -4.80 12.90
CA ILE A 213 10.13 -3.48 12.97
C ILE A 213 9.10 -2.34 13.11
N VAL A 214 7.99 -2.39 12.36
CA VAL A 214 6.92 -1.39 12.48
C VAL A 214 6.26 -1.48 13.86
N ASN A 215 6.04 -2.68 14.37
CA ASN A 215 5.42 -2.91 15.68
C ASN A 215 6.32 -2.46 16.84
N GLU A 216 7.62 -2.67 16.78
CA GLU A 216 8.57 -2.16 17.76
C GLU A 216 8.44 -0.63 17.87
N TYR A 217 8.37 0.08 16.75
CA TYR A 217 8.15 1.53 16.75
C TYR A 217 6.77 1.89 17.29
N ARG A 218 5.69 1.21 16.90
CA ARG A 218 4.34 1.48 17.41
C ARG A 218 4.25 1.34 18.93
N VAL A 219 4.82 0.26 19.45
CA VAL A 219 4.88 0.03 20.91
C VAL A 219 5.69 1.12 21.62
N SER A 220 6.80 1.57 21.03
CA SER A 220 7.57 2.70 21.58
C SER A 220 6.80 4.03 21.64
N GLN A 221 5.72 4.14 20.84
CA GLN A 221 4.82 5.29 20.81
C GLN A 221 3.49 5.03 21.55
N ASP A 222 3.45 4.07 22.46
CA ASP A 222 2.25 3.65 23.20
C ASP A 222 1.06 3.25 22.30
N GLN A 223 1.34 2.77 21.07
CA GLN A 223 0.34 2.28 20.14
C GLN A 223 0.26 0.75 20.17
N GLN A 224 -0.94 0.22 19.89
CA GLN A 224 -1.12 -1.21 19.78
C GLN A 224 -0.37 -1.76 18.56
N PRO A 225 0.29 -2.93 18.68
CA PRO A 225 0.90 -3.60 17.53
C PRO A 225 -0.16 -3.99 16.49
N VAL A 226 0.24 -4.05 15.24
CA VAL A 226 -0.59 -4.55 14.11
C VAL A 226 -0.31 -6.02 13.92
N THR A 227 -1.37 -6.81 13.86
CA THR A 227 -1.31 -8.22 13.45
C THR A 227 -1.83 -8.36 12.03
N VAL A 228 -1.10 -9.05 11.19
CA VAL A 228 -1.55 -9.39 9.84
C VAL A 228 -2.14 -10.78 9.87
N GLU A 229 -3.46 -10.85 9.76
CA GLU A 229 -4.20 -12.11 9.67
C GLU A 229 -4.46 -12.44 8.21
N ILE A 230 -4.20 -13.69 7.80
CA ILE A 230 -4.50 -14.15 6.45
C ILE A 230 -6.01 -14.30 6.34
N PRO A 231 -6.67 -13.57 5.43
CA PRO A 231 -8.12 -13.62 5.33
C PRO A 231 -8.60 -14.98 4.83
N GLU A 232 -9.67 -15.50 5.43
CA GLU A 232 -10.31 -16.74 4.98
C GLU A 232 -11.03 -16.54 3.64
N LEU A 233 -11.05 -17.59 2.82
CA LEU A 233 -11.77 -17.62 1.54
C LEU A 233 -13.00 -18.52 1.62
N PRO A 234 -14.08 -18.20 0.90
CA PRO A 234 -14.30 -16.96 0.12
C PRO A 234 -14.68 -15.77 1.01
N PHE A 235 -14.44 -14.54 0.53
CA PHE A 235 -14.92 -13.35 1.23
C PHE A 235 -16.46 -13.29 1.21
N PRO A 236 -17.12 -12.82 2.27
CA PRO A 236 -18.55 -12.59 2.26
C PRO A 236 -19.00 -11.68 1.10
N ARG A 237 -20.13 -12.00 0.49
CA ARG A 237 -20.82 -11.17 -0.51
C ARG A 237 -22.05 -10.58 0.17
N ILE A 238 -22.03 -9.30 0.48
CA ILE A 238 -23.14 -8.57 1.11
C ILE A 238 -23.79 -7.71 0.01
N PRO A 239 -24.95 -8.13 -0.54
CA PRO A 239 -25.63 -7.32 -1.56
C PRO A 239 -25.92 -5.91 -1.03
N TYR A 240 -25.91 -4.92 -1.94
CA TYR A 240 -26.15 -3.51 -1.57
C TYR A 240 -27.43 -3.33 -0.75
N CYS A 241 -28.53 -4.05 -1.06
CA CYS A 241 -29.77 -4.00 -0.27
C CYS A 241 -29.54 -4.42 1.19
N ASP A 242 -28.79 -5.49 1.40
CA ASP A 242 -28.51 -6.02 2.72
C ASP A 242 -27.57 -5.09 3.50
N ALA A 243 -26.61 -4.46 2.79
CA ALA A 243 -25.73 -3.45 3.37
C ALA A 243 -26.51 -2.23 3.85
N ILE A 244 -27.49 -1.74 3.08
CA ILE A 244 -28.41 -0.66 3.51
C ILE A 244 -29.16 -1.06 4.79
N GLU A 245 -29.70 -2.28 4.85
CA GLU A 245 -30.39 -2.75 6.06
C GLU A 245 -29.46 -2.85 7.28
N ILE A 246 -28.22 -3.30 7.09
CA ILE A 246 -27.22 -3.35 8.17
C ILE A 246 -26.96 -1.95 8.72
N VAL A 247 -26.74 -0.98 7.83
CA VAL A 247 -26.51 0.41 8.22
C VAL A 247 -27.70 0.98 8.99
N GLN A 248 -28.92 0.80 8.49
CA GLN A 248 -30.13 1.28 9.14
C GLN A 248 -30.36 0.63 10.51
N LYS A 249 -30.15 -0.69 10.63
CA LYS A 249 -30.21 -1.43 11.92
C LYS A 249 -29.16 -0.94 12.91
N GLY A 250 -27.98 -0.55 12.41
CA GLY A 250 -26.90 0.04 13.21
C GLY A 250 -27.13 1.51 13.61
N GLY A 251 -28.26 2.10 13.20
CA GLY A 251 -28.62 3.50 13.52
C GLY A 251 -28.04 4.53 12.54
N GLY A 252 -27.50 4.10 11.41
CA GLY A 252 -27.06 4.98 10.32
C GLY A 252 -28.25 5.46 9.47
N GLU A 253 -28.16 6.68 8.98
CA GLU A 253 -29.15 7.28 8.06
C GLU A 253 -28.68 7.05 6.61
N ILE A 254 -29.38 6.20 5.87
CA ILE A 254 -29.12 5.89 4.47
C ILE A 254 -30.42 5.43 3.80
N GLU A 255 -30.63 5.84 2.54
CA GLU A 255 -31.75 5.42 1.72
C GLU A 255 -31.27 4.59 0.51
N TRP A 256 -32.19 3.91 -0.14
CA TRP A 256 -31.91 3.19 -1.37
C TRP A 256 -31.48 4.15 -2.48
N GLY A 257 -30.28 3.95 -3.01
CA GLY A 257 -29.69 4.79 -4.05
C GLY A 257 -28.65 5.78 -3.52
N ASP A 258 -28.42 5.82 -2.20
CA ASP A 258 -27.35 6.61 -1.59
C ASP A 258 -26.00 5.88 -1.67
N ASP A 259 -24.90 6.63 -1.65
CA ASP A 259 -23.56 6.06 -1.57
C ASP A 259 -23.25 5.58 -0.14
N ILE A 260 -22.45 4.52 -0.05
CA ILE A 260 -21.98 3.98 1.24
C ILE A 260 -20.73 4.74 1.66
N GLU A 261 -20.89 5.69 2.56
CA GLU A 261 -19.82 6.52 3.09
C GLU A 261 -18.98 5.79 4.16
N SER A 262 -17.85 6.39 4.58
CA SER A 262 -16.93 5.80 5.56
C SER A 262 -17.58 5.38 6.87
N HIS A 263 -18.49 6.20 7.42
CA HIS A 263 -19.18 5.89 8.67
C HIS A 263 -20.19 4.74 8.53
N HIS A 264 -20.76 4.54 7.32
CA HIS A 264 -21.57 3.38 7.00
C HIS A 264 -20.72 2.10 6.94
N CYS A 265 -19.49 2.21 6.39
CA CYS A 265 -18.56 1.09 6.36
C CYS A 265 -18.21 0.57 7.76
N ASP A 266 -18.12 1.46 8.76
CA ASP A 266 -17.84 1.07 10.14
C ASP A 266 -18.97 0.21 10.73
N LEU A 267 -20.23 0.53 10.40
CA LEU A 267 -21.41 -0.28 10.80
C LEU A 267 -21.44 -1.64 10.11
N ILE A 268 -21.12 -1.67 8.80
CA ILE A 268 -21.04 -2.93 8.04
C ILE A 268 -19.89 -3.80 8.57
N ALA A 269 -18.74 -3.22 8.88
CA ALA A 269 -17.60 -3.94 9.43
C ALA A 269 -17.85 -4.50 10.84
N ALA A 270 -18.72 -3.87 11.62
CA ALA A 270 -19.13 -4.38 12.93
C ALA A 270 -19.94 -5.68 12.81
N GLU A 271 -20.75 -5.83 11.76
CA GLU A 271 -21.54 -7.05 11.47
C GLU A 271 -20.73 -8.11 10.71
N SER A 272 -19.88 -7.66 9.75
CA SER A 272 -19.03 -8.52 8.93
C SER A 272 -17.58 -8.01 8.97
N PRO A 273 -16.80 -8.38 9.99
CA PRO A 273 -15.42 -7.94 10.11
C PRO A 273 -14.54 -8.54 9.03
N GLY A 274 -13.50 -7.76 8.61
CA GLY A 274 -12.55 -8.16 7.60
C GLY A 274 -12.98 -7.83 6.17
N PHE A 275 -12.42 -8.57 5.21
CA PHE A 275 -12.69 -8.36 3.79
C PHE A 275 -14.06 -8.90 3.40
N HIS A 276 -14.84 -8.10 2.68
CA HIS A 276 -16.11 -8.49 2.09
C HIS A 276 -16.36 -7.72 0.79
N PHE A 277 -17.23 -8.24 -0.05
CA PHE A 277 -17.70 -7.56 -1.27
C PHE A 277 -19.10 -6.99 -1.04
N LEU A 278 -19.33 -5.82 -1.66
CA LEU A 278 -20.66 -5.19 -1.74
C LEU A 278 -21.16 -5.22 -3.20
N PRO A 279 -21.71 -6.35 -3.68
CA PRO A 279 -22.22 -6.46 -5.04
C PRO A 279 -23.64 -5.89 -5.19
N ARG A 280 -24.14 -5.89 -6.43
CA ARG A 280 -25.54 -5.56 -6.81
C ARG A 280 -25.96 -4.13 -6.47
N TRP A 281 -25.07 -3.18 -6.76
CA TRP A 281 -25.38 -1.76 -6.65
C TRP A 281 -26.43 -1.33 -7.65
N PRO A 282 -27.27 -0.29 -7.36
CA PRO A 282 -28.17 0.30 -8.34
C PRO A 282 -27.44 0.81 -9.58
N MET A 283 -27.93 0.48 -10.77
CA MET A 283 -27.30 0.90 -12.03
C MET A 283 -27.22 2.41 -12.21
N SER A 284 -28.16 3.16 -11.65
CA SER A 284 -28.15 4.63 -11.64
C SER A 284 -26.90 5.24 -11.00
N MET A 285 -26.21 4.47 -10.15
CA MET A 285 -24.99 4.89 -9.45
C MET A 285 -23.69 4.44 -10.16
N LYS A 286 -23.80 3.70 -11.24
CA LYS A 286 -22.66 3.09 -11.90
C LYS A 286 -22.27 3.83 -13.18
N PRO A 287 -20.97 3.87 -13.51
CA PRO A 287 -20.50 4.49 -14.74
C PRO A 287 -20.98 3.73 -15.98
N PHE A 288 -20.96 4.39 -17.15
CA PHE A 288 -21.52 3.93 -18.42
C PHE A 288 -20.95 2.59 -18.96
N TYR A 289 -19.75 2.21 -18.50
CA TYR A 289 -19.06 0.99 -18.96
C TYR A 289 -19.43 -0.26 -18.14
N ILE A 290 -20.26 -0.14 -17.12
CA ILE A 290 -20.76 -1.30 -16.37
C ILE A 290 -22.00 -1.84 -17.05
N PHE A 291 -21.96 -3.14 -17.38
CA PHE A 291 -23.06 -3.86 -17.99
C PHE A 291 -23.98 -4.51 -16.93
N HIS A 292 -25.25 -4.77 -17.32
CA HIS A 292 -26.28 -5.42 -16.46
C HIS A 292 -26.05 -6.90 -16.30
#